data_5dc388bd57bc290872415527528d3529
#
_entry.id   5dc388bd57bc290872415527528d3529
#
_cell.length_a   1.000
_cell.length_b   1.000
_cell.length_c   1.000
_cell.angle_alpha   90.00
_cell.angle_beta   90.00
_cell.angle_gamma   90.00
#
_symmetry.space_group_name_H-M   'P 1'
#
loop_
_entity.id
_entity.type
_entity.pdbx_description
1 polymer ?
#
loop_
_entity_poly.entity_id
_entity_poly.type
_entity_poly.pdbx_seq_one_letter_code
_entity_poly.pdbx_strand_id
1 'polypeptide(L)'
;VLSLLSHALRSQLRFEIQSPHLLQHPVFRLWTSLDLRLMQRICMKAVSFINLRSKDDLFAAGTVASAAYSLVEGDISYLQHPDSSPVETETRTMVYPGSLLSEAALWTEWTHVGRAEAT
;
A
#
# COMPACT_ATOMS: atom_id res chain seq x y z
N VAL A 1 11.88 -22.58 -3.86
CA VAL A 1 13.10 -22.32 -3.08
C VAL A 1 12.77 -21.82 -1.68
N LEU A 2 11.89 -20.83 -1.55
CA LEU A 2 11.49 -20.32 -0.22
C LEU A 2 10.83 -21.39 0.66
N SER A 3 10.18 -22.39 0.07
CA SER A 3 9.57 -23.48 0.81
C SER A 3 10.60 -24.38 1.52
N LEU A 4 11.86 -24.34 1.09
CA LEU A 4 12.95 -25.10 1.71
C LEU A 4 13.56 -24.39 2.91
N LEU A 5 13.23 -23.12 3.13
CA LEU A 5 13.72 -22.32 4.25
C LEU A 5 12.85 -22.54 5.49
N SER A 6 13.44 -22.42 6.67
CA SER A 6 12.68 -22.42 7.91
C SER A 6 11.72 -21.24 7.95
N HIS A 7 10.66 -21.35 8.74
CA HIS A 7 9.70 -20.24 8.92
C HIS A 7 10.39 -18.95 9.40
N ALA A 8 11.36 -19.09 10.33
CA ALA A 8 12.10 -17.94 10.84
C ALA A 8 12.91 -17.23 9.74
N LEU A 9 13.61 -18.01 8.90
CA LEU A 9 14.37 -17.45 7.79
C LEU A 9 13.47 -16.78 6.74
N ARG A 10 12.34 -17.38 6.42
CA ARG A 10 11.37 -16.77 5.47
C ARG A 10 10.83 -15.45 6.02
N SER A 11 10.50 -15.40 7.30
CA SER A 11 10.02 -14.20 7.96
C SER A 11 11.06 -13.09 7.92
N GLN A 12 12.30 -13.42 8.24
CA GLN A 12 13.40 -12.46 8.20
C GLN A 12 13.66 -11.96 6.77
N LEU A 13 13.67 -12.85 5.80
CA LEU A 13 13.90 -12.49 4.39
C LEU A 13 12.81 -11.57 3.87
N ARG A 14 11.54 -11.88 4.14
CA ARG A 14 10.42 -11.01 3.74
C ARG A 14 10.52 -9.63 4.39
N PHE A 15 10.90 -9.57 5.65
CA PHE A 15 11.10 -8.29 6.33
C PHE A 15 12.21 -7.48 5.65
N GLU A 16 13.33 -8.10 5.31
CA GLU A 16 14.42 -7.41 4.62
C GLU A 16 14.03 -6.88 3.25
N ILE A 17 13.19 -7.63 2.52
CA ILE A 17 12.72 -7.20 1.20
C ILE A 17 11.70 -6.08 1.31
N GLN A 18 10.79 -6.14 2.26
CA GLN A 18 9.65 -5.23 2.36
C GLN A 18 9.90 -4.01 3.25
N SER A 19 10.84 -4.09 4.20
CA SER A 19 11.07 -3.03 5.17
C SER A 19 11.46 -1.68 4.57
N PRO A 20 12.27 -1.58 3.50
CA PRO A 20 12.58 -0.27 2.92
C PRO A 20 11.34 0.52 2.50
N HIS A 21 10.28 -0.17 2.09
CA HIS A 21 9.02 0.46 1.69
C HIS A 21 8.14 0.82 2.88
N LEU A 22 8.06 -0.06 3.87
CA LEU A 22 7.27 0.17 5.10
C LEU A 22 7.87 1.24 5.99
N LEU A 23 9.19 1.27 6.12
CA LEU A 23 9.88 2.19 7.01
C LEU A 23 9.87 3.64 6.54
N GLN A 24 9.35 3.92 5.37
CA GLN A 24 9.07 5.28 4.93
C GLN A 24 7.93 5.91 5.75
N HIS A 25 7.04 5.10 6.29
CA HIS A 25 5.94 5.57 7.13
C HIS A 25 6.38 5.68 8.60
N PRO A 26 6.19 6.83 9.28
CA PRO A 26 6.66 7.04 10.64
C PRO A 26 6.14 6.03 11.65
N VAL A 27 4.88 5.61 11.53
CA VAL A 27 4.26 4.63 12.44
C VAL A 27 4.94 3.27 12.33
N PHE A 28 5.23 2.82 11.13
CA PHE A 28 5.92 1.54 10.93
C PHE A 28 7.36 1.60 11.40
N ARG A 29 8.04 2.74 11.25
CA ARG A 29 9.39 2.93 11.83
C ARG A 29 9.35 2.82 13.35
N LEU A 30 8.37 3.45 13.97
CA LEU A 30 8.21 3.38 15.42
C LEU A 30 7.95 1.95 15.88
N TRP A 31 7.03 1.25 15.23
CA TRP A 31 6.72 -0.14 15.57
C TRP A 31 7.94 -1.06 15.41
N THR A 32 8.72 -0.87 14.36
CA THR A 32 9.94 -1.66 14.15
C THR A 32 10.93 -1.49 15.30
N SER A 33 11.08 -0.26 15.79
CA SER A 33 11.99 0.01 16.93
C SER A 33 11.46 -0.53 18.25
N LEU A 34 10.14 -0.63 18.41
CA LEU A 34 9.52 -1.14 19.65
C LEU A 34 9.35 -2.66 19.66
N ASP A 35 9.00 -3.24 18.53
CA ASP A 35 8.76 -4.69 18.41
C ASP A 35 9.06 -5.18 16.99
N LEU A 36 10.31 -5.57 16.78
CA LEU A 36 10.77 -6.08 15.51
C LEU A 36 10.06 -7.38 15.10
N ARG A 37 9.77 -8.26 16.05
CA ARG A 37 9.11 -9.54 15.77
C ARG A 37 7.70 -9.34 15.26
N LEU A 38 6.97 -8.35 15.80
CA LEU A 38 5.65 -8.01 15.31
C LEU A 38 5.72 -7.55 13.85
N MET A 39 6.67 -6.69 13.51
CA MET A 39 6.84 -6.21 12.14
C MET A 39 7.21 -7.33 11.17
N GLN A 40 8.05 -8.27 11.60
CA GLN A 40 8.35 -9.44 10.79
C GLN A 40 7.11 -10.30 10.52
N ARG A 41 6.22 -10.46 11.51
CA ARG A 41 4.96 -11.17 11.33
C ARG A 41 4.00 -10.43 10.39
N ILE A 42 3.94 -9.11 10.49
CA ILE A 42 3.13 -8.28 9.58
C ILE A 42 3.61 -8.45 8.14
N CYS A 43 4.92 -8.41 7.91
CA CYS A 43 5.48 -8.63 6.58
C CYS A 43 5.18 -10.02 6.02
N MET A 44 5.12 -11.04 6.88
CA MET A 44 4.77 -12.40 6.44
C MET A 44 3.31 -12.56 6.09
N LYS A 45 2.40 -11.94 6.83
CA LYS A 45 0.96 -12.23 6.78
C LYS A 45 0.13 -11.16 6.11
N ALA A 46 0.55 -9.91 6.19
CA ALA A 46 -0.29 -8.77 5.81
C ALA A 46 0.26 -7.93 4.65
N VAL A 47 1.49 -8.16 4.25
CA VAL A 47 2.14 -7.39 3.18
C VAL A 47 2.43 -8.28 1.98
N SER A 48 2.03 -7.82 0.80
CA SER A 48 2.31 -8.51 -0.46
C SER A 48 2.60 -7.51 -1.56
N PHE A 49 3.24 -7.96 -2.63
CA PHE A 49 3.47 -7.15 -3.82
C PHE A 49 2.36 -7.40 -4.84
N ILE A 50 1.93 -6.32 -5.49
CA ILE A 50 0.96 -6.36 -6.58
C ILE A 50 1.61 -5.73 -7.80
N ASN A 51 1.51 -6.40 -8.95
CA ASN A 51 1.97 -5.87 -10.22
C ASN A 51 0.77 -5.50 -11.08
N LEU A 52 0.74 -4.27 -11.56
CA LEU A 52 -0.30 -3.77 -12.46
C LEU A 52 0.29 -3.51 -13.84
N ARG A 53 -0.52 -3.79 -14.85
CA ARG A 53 -0.21 -3.40 -16.23
C ARG A 53 -0.70 -1.97 -16.46
N SER A 54 -0.19 -1.33 -17.51
CA SER A 54 -0.67 -0.03 -17.94
C SER A 54 -2.20 -0.05 -18.10
N LYS A 55 -2.88 0.95 -17.54
CA LYS A 55 -4.33 1.13 -17.53
C LYS A 55 -5.13 0.15 -16.66
N ASP A 56 -4.47 -0.72 -15.88
CA ASP A 56 -5.16 -1.51 -14.87
C ASP A 56 -5.60 -0.62 -13.70
N ASP A 57 -6.79 -0.85 -13.20
CA ASP A 57 -7.26 -0.15 -12.00
C ASP A 57 -6.73 -0.83 -10.74
N LEU A 58 -6.16 -0.03 -9.84
CA LEU A 58 -5.84 -0.49 -8.50
C LEU A 58 -7.11 -0.56 -7.65
N PHE A 59 -7.92 0.49 -7.73
CA PHE A 59 -9.25 0.53 -7.10
C PHE A 59 -10.12 1.59 -7.80
N ALA A 60 -11.42 1.47 -7.62
CA ALA A 60 -12.40 2.42 -8.14
C ALA A 60 -13.05 3.22 -7.02
N ALA A 61 -13.47 4.45 -7.32
CA ALA A 61 -14.22 5.28 -6.39
C ALA A 61 -15.52 4.59 -5.95
N GLY A 62 -15.88 4.71 -4.68
CA GLY A 62 -17.09 4.13 -4.12
C GLY A 62 -16.95 2.67 -3.68
N THR A 63 -15.82 2.02 -3.91
CA THR A 63 -15.56 0.66 -3.43
C THR A 63 -14.97 0.68 -2.03
N VAL A 64 -15.28 -0.36 -1.23
CA VAL A 64 -14.73 -0.50 0.11
C VAL A 64 -13.26 -0.88 0.03
N ALA A 65 -12.42 -0.17 0.78
CA ALA A 65 -11.00 -0.44 0.81
C ALA A 65 -10.71 -1.68 1.66
N SER A 66 -9.90 -2.59 1.10
CA SER A 66 -9.43 -3.79 1.80
C SER A 66 -7.97 -3.68 2.24
N ALA A 67 -7.25 -2.66 1.77
CA ALA A 67 -5.81 -2.50 2.04
C ALA A 67 -5.36 -1.06 1.79
N ALA A 68 -4.24 -0.71 2.38
CA ALA A 68 -3.45 0.46 1.97
C ALA A 68 -2.40 0.01 0.95
N TYR A 69 -1.97 0.92 0.09
CA TYR A 69 -1.04 0.63 -1.00
C TYR A 69 0.15 1.59 -0.96
N SER A 70 1.34 1.04 -1.02
CA SER A 70 2.57 1.81 -1.18
C SER A 70 3.09 1.63 -2.59
N LEU A 71 3.26 2.73 -3.32
CA LEU A 71 3.81 2.69 -4.66
C LEU A 71 5.33 2.54 -4.60
N VAL A 72 5.83 1.46 -5.16
CA VAL A 72 7.25 1.13 -5.16
C VAL A 72 7.92 1.56 -6.46
N GLU A 73 7.26 1.31 -7.59
CA GLU A 73 7.81 1.54 -8.91
C GLU A 73 6.68 1.92 -9.88
N GLY A 74 6.99 2.80 -10.82
CA GLY A 74 6.02 3.28 -11.80
C GLY A 74 5.21 4.47 -11.30
N ASP A 75 4.15 4.78 -12.00
CA ASP A 75 3.28 5.92 -11.73
C ASP A 75 1.81 5.49 -11.67
N ILE A 76 1.05 6.16 -10.82
CA ILE A 76 -0.41 5.98 -10.70
C ILE A 76 -1.10 7.29 -11.02
N SER A 77 -2.13 7.23 -11.83
CA SER A 77 -3.05 8.34 -12.08
C SER A 77 -4.21 8.23 -11.09
N TYR A 78 -4.36 9.22 -10.21
CA TYR A 78 -5.43 9.28 -9.23
C TYR A 78 -6.46 10.31 -9.63
N LEU A 79 -7.68 9.85 -9.88
CA LEU A 79 -8.78 10.67 -10.38
C LEU A 79 -9.84 10.82 -9.30
N GLN A 80 -10.20 12.06 -8.97
CA GLN A 80 -11.25 12.41 -8.03
C GLN A 80 -12.39 13.12 -8.74
N HIS A 81 -13.62 12.74 -8.40
CA HIS A 81 -14.83 13.40 -8.88
C HIS A 81 -15.58 14.09 -7.74
N PRO A 82 -16.31 15.18 -8.01
CA PRO A 82 -17.12 15.86 -6.99
C PRO A 82 -18.14 14.97 -6.31
N ASP A 83 -18.64 13.94 -7.01
CA ASP A 83 -19.67 13.03 -6.49
C ASP A 83 -19.15 12.11 -5.38
N SER A 84 -17.85 11.81 -5.36
CA SER A 84 -17.25 10.84 -4.43
C SER A 84 -16.14 11.43 -3.57
N SER A 85 -15.74 12.66 -3.81
CA SER A 85 -14.60 13.30 -3.14
C SER A 85 -14.88 14.77 -2.88
N PRO A 86 -14.28 15.40 -1.85
CA PRO A 86 -14.47 16.81 -1.53
C PRO A 86 -13.68 17.73 -2.47
N VAL A 87 -13.84 17.57 -3.76
CA VAL A 87 -13.27 18.42 -4.80
C VAL A 87 -14.38 19.12 -5.56
N GLU A 88 -14.16 20.35 -6.02
CA GLU A 88 -15.16 21.13 -6.74
C GLU A 88 -15.32 20.68 -8.20
N THR A 89 -14.23 20.22 -8.80
CA THR A 89 -14.20 19.73 -10.19
C THR A 89 -13.41 18.43 -10.25
N GLU A 90 -13.59 17.69 -11.34
CA GLU A 90 -12.79 16.50 -11.61
C GLU A 90 -11.28 16.85 -11.52
N THR A 91 -10.58 16.15 -10.65
CA THR A 91 -9.16 16.40 -10.37
C THR A 91 -8.35 15.15 -10.63
N ARG A 92 -7.32 15.26 -11.44
CA ARG A 92 -6.37 14.18 -11.72
C ARG A 92 -5.02 14.55 -11.12
N THR A 93 -4.49 13.65 -10.30
CA THR A 93 -3.18 13.81 -9.65
C THR A 93 -2.30 12.61 -9.98
N MET A 94 -1.04 12.87 -10.35
CA MET A 94 -0.07 11.80 -10.52
C MET A 94 0.53 11.43 -9.18
N VAL A 95 0.63 10.13 -8.92
CA VAL A 95 1.23 9.57 -7.71
C VAL A 95 2.53 8.89 -8.09
N TYR A 96 3.60 9.19 -7.38
CA TYR A 96 4.95 8.71 -7.66
C TYR A 96 5.45 7.77 -6.57
N PRO A 97 6.51 6.97 -6.85
CA PRO A 97 7.09 6.06 -5.86
C PRO A 97 7.38 6.74 -4.52
N GLY A 98 7.13 6.03 -3.44
CA GLY A 98 7.24 6.53 -2.08
C GLY A 98 5.93 7.04 -1.49
N SER A 99 4.87 7.11 -2.28
CA SER A 99 3.55 7.56 -1.82
C SER A 99 2.73 6.40 -1.28
N LEU A 100 1.90 6.69 -0.28
CA LEU A 100 0.98 5.74 0.32
C LEU A 100 -0.45 6.12 -0.05
N LEU A 101 -1.18 5.16 -0.62
CA LEU A 101 -2.59 5.32 -1.00
C LEU A 101 -3.49 4.58 -0.01
N SER A 102 -4.63 5.18 0.29
CA SER A 102 -5.66 4.58 1.16
C SER A 102 -5.14 4.25 2.56
N GLU A 103 -4.30 5.10 3.12
CA GLU A 103 -3.76 4.93 4.47
C GLU A 103 -4.86 4.78 5.52
N ALA A 104 -5.99 5.47 5.34
CA ALA A 104 -7.13 5.40 6.26
C ALA A 104 -7.67 3.97 6.42
N ALA A 105 -7.49 3.10 5.43
CA ALA A 105 -7.90 1.70 5.52
C ALA A 105 -7.16 0.90 6.60
N LEU A 106 -6.01 1.38 7.06
CA LEU A 106 -5.24 0.77 8.15
C LEU A 106 -5.87 1.00 9.52
N TRP A 107 -6.67 2.06 9.66
CA TRP A 107 -7.14 2.55 10.95
C TRP A 107 -8.66 2.46 11.12
N THR A 108 -9.41 2.45 10.02
CA THR A 108 -10.85 2.53 10.04
C THR A 108 -11.44 1.87 8.78
N GLU A 109 -12.75 1.67 8.78
CA GLU A 109 -13.45 1.34 7.55
C GLU A 109 -13.35 2.52 6.59
N TRP A 110 -12.94 2.25 5.37
CA TRP A 110 -12.70 3.27 4.36
C TRP A 110 -13.34 2.91 3.04
N THR A 111 -13.97 3.89 2.42
CA THR A 111 -14.46 3.78 1.03
C THR A 111 -13.60 4.67 0.16
N HIS A 112 -13.11 4.12 -0.95
CA HIS A 112 -12.27 4.89 -1.87
C HIS A 112 -13.03 6.09 -2.42
N VAL A 113 -12.41 7.27 -2.35
CA VAL A 113 -12.99 8.53 -2.81
C VAL A 113 -12.53 8.92 -4.22
N GLY A 114 -11.61 8.16 -4.79
CA GLY A 114 -11.09 8.37 -6.13
C GLY A 114 -10.74 7.05 -6.80
N ARG A 115 -10.39 7.13 -8.08
CA ARG A 115 -9.95 5.99 -8.88
C ARG A 115 -8.44 6.04 -9.08
N ALA A 116 -7.75 4.95 -8.80
CA ALA A 116 -6.32 4.81 -9.04
C ALA A 116 -6.09 3.85 -10.20
N GLU A 117 -5.36 4.32 -11.20
CA GLU A 117 -5.08 3.57 -12.44
C GLU A 117 -3.59 3.61 -12.74
N ALA A 118 -3.02 2.47 -13.10
CA ALA A 118 -1.64 2.39 -13.55
C ALA A 118 -1.48 3.07 -14.92
N THR A 119 -0.46 3.89 -15.06
CA THR A 119 -0.19 4.60 -16.32
C THR A 119 0.74 3.86 -17.27
#